data_6c90597f33598be84f71dc24fd84adc7
#
_entry.id   6c90597f33598be84f71dc24fd84adc7
#
_cell.length_a   1.000
_cell.length_b   1.000
_cell.length_c   1.000
_cell.angle_alpha   90.00
_cell.angle_beta   90.00
_cell.angle_gamma   90.00
#
_symmetry.space_group_name_H-M   'P 1'
#
loop_
_entity.id
_entity.type
_entity.pdbx_description
1 polymer ?
#
loop_
_entity_poly.entity_id
_entity_poly.type
_entity_poly.pdbx_seq_one_letter_code
_entity_poly.pdbx_strand_id
1 'polypeptide(L)'
;MQTKRFITVLTLALGLTLGLLAVFSTFSPVQAGLGDLFVRPDGTGTLCTQASPCPLQTALAQATDGDTIYVAGGTYTGSGSAVITVTRSITLYGGWDGAASGPVVRVPEAHPTTLDGEGARRVVYISGTITPTLDGFTIARGNATGLTANCGDSGGNPDGCGGGVFVYQAHPLIANNVITNNVAAITTDGHPTGTTGYGGGIYLYVASKAVISGNTIVSNTGSLANYGEGGGICIDGSNSVLVRANGVLSNTATSGTGWGWGGGIAIFSGSGSVEDNEIADNWAMSTGAGDGGGLYQWYGSTDFRRNRMTSNHGGTAVYLGHNQAIFEENQVVGNAADYGVYITYNPGPVLVNNVVAGSRYSVQAYATAADSLTAKLFHNTLVGTGAGRGVTAESGYVTLALVNNIVVSHAVAISNTYPASSTISADHTLFWGNDDNGIVGTNPVVGDPRFLNPAGGDYHIGAGSAAIDAGVAEPTITTDIDGDPRPIGAGYDIGADEFIYRVYLPLVMRSFP
;
A
#
# COMPACT_ATOMS: atom_id res chain seq x y z
N MET A 1 20.82 -20.85 41.98
CA MET A 1 20.33 -19.72 41.16
C MET A 1 20.24 -20.04 39.67
N GLN A 2 20.91 -21.05 39.19
CA GLN A 2 20.87 -21.44 37.75
C GLN A 2 19.65 -22.28 37.33
N THR A 3 19.05 -23.03 38.24
CA THR A 3 17.90 -23.92 37.93
C THR A 3 16.58 -23.17 37.66
N LYS A 4 16.38 -21.98 38.19
CA LYS A 4 15.16 -21.19 37.92
C LYS A 4 15.16 -20.51 36.55
N ARG A 5 16.34 -20.20 35.98
CA ARG A 5 16.45 -19.63 34.65
C ARG A 5 16.22 -20.65 33.53
N PHE A 6 16.57 -21.91 33.75
CA PHE A 6 16.36 -22.98 32.79
C PHE A 6 14.87 -23.32 32.58
N ILE A 7 14.09 -23.28 33.66
CA ILE A 7 12.66 -23.56 33.62
C ILE A 7 11.90 -22.40 32.88
N THR A 8 12.35 -21.16 33.05
CA THR A 8 11.71 -20.00 32.41
C THR A 8 11.98 -19.97 30.91
N VAL A 9 13.17 -20.36 30.45
CA VAL A 9 13.48 -20.42 29.03
C VAL A 9 12.76 -21.60 28.32
N LEU A 10 12.63 -22.75 29.02
CA LEU A 10 11.92 -23.91 28.46
C LEU A 10 10.41 -23.67 28.40
N THR A 11 9.83 -22.95 29.37
CA THR A 11 8.40 -22.55 29.30
C THR A 11 8.13 -21.48 28.24
N LEU A 12 9.08 -20.58 27.97
CA LEU A 12 8.94 -19.61 26.89
C LEU A 12 9.06 -20.28 25.51
N ALA A 13 10.02 -21.21 25.33
CA ALA A 13 10.16 -21.94 24.07
C ALA A 13 8.97 -22.88 23.81
N LEU A 14 8.43 -23.52 24.85
CA LEU A 14 7.22 -24.33 24.72
C LEU A 14 5.96 -23.48 24.52
N GLY A 15 5.91 -22.28 25.09
CA GLY A 15 4.86 -21.30 24.88
C GLY A 15 4.87 -20.72 23.46
N LEU A 16 6.06 -20.49 22.88
CA LEU A 16 6.18 -20.01 21.49
C LEU A 16 5.84 -21.10 20.46
N THR A 17 6.24 -22.36 20.70
CA THR A 17 5.87 -23.48 19.80
C THR A 17 4.39 -23.86 19.91
N LEU A 18 3.78 -23.77 21.08
CA LEU A 18 2.33 -23.90 21.24
C LEU A 18 1.58 -22.67 20.70
N GLY A 19 2.17 -21.48 20.78
CA GLY A 19 1.63 -20.27 20.18
C GLY A 19 1.66 -20.30 18.65
N LEU A 20 2.72 -20.85 18.01
CA LEU A 20 2.78 -21.02 16.56
C LEU A 20 1.85 -22.15 16.05
N LEU A 21 1.59 -23.18 16.87
CA LEU A 21 0.60 -24.22 16.54
C LEU A 21 -0.85 -23.79 16.81
N ALA A 22 -1.06 -22.76 17.65
CA ALA A 22 -2.39 -22.20 17.93
C ALA A 22 -2.83 -21.13 16.91
N VAL A 23 -1.95 -20.70 15.99
CA VAL A 23 -2.30 -19.84 14.85
C VAL A 23 -2.95 -20.64 13.71
N PHE A 24 -2.95 -21.98 13.75
CA PHE A 24 -3.92 -22.74 12.98
C PHE A 24 -5.30 -22.61 13.65
N SER A 25 -5.90 -21.40 13.43
CA SER A 25 -7.32 -21.12 13.43
C SER A 25 -8.20 -22.23 14.04
N THR A 26 -8.49 -22.13 15.32
CA THR A 26 -9.81 -22.55 15.76
C THR A 26 -10.79 -21.58 15.12
N PHE A 27 -11.29 -21.91 13.91
CA PHE A 27 -12.50 -21.28 13.41
C PHE A 27 -13.58 -21.61 14.44
N SER A 28 -13.82 -20.69 15.35
CA SER A 28 -14.96 -20.83 16.25
C SER A 28 -16.20 -20.72 15.37
N PRO A 29 -17.06 -21.76 15.33
CA PRO A 29 -18.30 -21.65 14.58
C PRO A 29 -19.09 -20.45 15.14
N VAL A 30 -19.44 -19.52 14.28
CA VAL A 30 -20.32 -18.40 14.64
C VAL A 30 -21.73 -18.96 14.71
N GLN A 31 -22.38 -18.84 15.84
CA GLN A 31 -23.80 -19.17 15.94
C GLN A 31 -24.58 -18.04 15.30
N ALA A 32 -25.46 -18.36 14.34
CA ALA A 32 -26.34 -17.39 13.71
C ALA A 32 -27.20 -16.65 14.77
N GLY A 33 -27.20 -15.32 14.73
CA GLY A 33 -28.00 -14.46 15.58
C GLY A 33 -29.39 -14.17 14.99
N LEU A 34 -30.20 -13.41 15.73
CA LEU A 34 -31.43 -12.83 15.20
C LEU A 34 -31.02 -11.70 14.24
N GLY A 35 -31.44 -11.78 12.96
CA GLY A 35 -31.05 -10.85 11.90
C GLY A 35 -30.03 -11.39 10.91
N ASP A 36 -29.57 -12.66 11.08
CA ASP A 36 -28.71 -13.30 10.10
C ASP A 36 -29.50 -13.79 8.88
N LEU A 37 -29.00 -13.45 7.69
CA LEU A 37 -29.58 -13.83 6.42
C LEU A 37 -28.61 -14.77 5.69
N PHE A 38 -29.13 -15.77 5.00
CA PHE A 38 -28.37 -16.83 4.35
C PHE A 38 -28.67 -16.87 2.87
N VAL A 39 -27.61 -16.89 2.06
CA VAL A 39 -27.65 -16.80 0.60
C VAL A 39 -26.94 -17.99 -0.02
N ARG A 40 -27.56 -18.61 -1.03
CA ARG A 40 -26.92 -19.61 -1.89
C ARG A 40 -27.17 -19.29 -3.37
N PRO A 41 -26.29 -19.75 -4.29
CA PRO A 41 -26.50 -19.52 -5.73
C PRO A 41 -27.80 -20.13 -6.25
N ASP A 42 -28.20 -21.28 -5.70
CA ASP A 42 -29.43 -22.01 -6.00
C ASP A 42 -30.56 -21.70 -5.02
N GLY A 43 -30.39 -20.71 -4.13
CA GLY A 43 -31.42 -20.32 -3.15
C GLY A 43 -32.65 -19.75 -3.85
N THR A 44 -33.82 -20.29 -3.51
CA THR A 44 -35.12 -19.86 -4.05
C THR A 44 -36.08 -19.37 -2.97
N GLY A 45 -35.67 -19.51 -1.69
CA GLY A 45 -36.45 -19.08 -0.54
C GLY A 45 -36.61 -17.58 -0.48
N THR A 46 -37.62 -17.12 0.24
CA THR A 46 -37.83 -15.69 0.57
C THR A 46 -37.55 -15.39 2.04
N LEU A 47 -37.37 -16.42 2.86
CA LEU A 47 -37.14 -16.29 4.30
C LEU A 47 -35.68 -16.01 4.64
N CYS A 48 -34.75 -16.31 3.76
CA CYS A 48 -33.30 -16.16 3.91
C CYS A 48 -32.73 -16.77 5.20
N THR A 49 -33.34 -17.85 5.69
CA THR A 49 -32.83 -18.60 6.86
C THR A 49 -31.77 -19.62 6.43
N GLN A 50 -30.95 -20.11 7.37
CA GLN A 50 -29.96 -21.14 7.10
C GLN A 50 -30.57 -22.42 6.48
N ALA A 51 -31.74 -22.81 6.96
CA ALA A 51 -32.48 -23.99 6.44
C ALA A 51 -33.17 -23.71 5.08
N SER A 52 -33.44 -22.48 4.74
CA SER A 52 -34.08 -22.05 3.49
C SER A 52 -33.41 -20.79 2.95
N PRO A 53 -32.18 -20.89 2.41
CA PRO A 53 -31.45 -19.78 1.87
C PRO A 53 -32.15 -19.13 0.68
N CYS A 54 -31.95 -17.83 0.50
CA CYS A 54 -32.55 -17.05 -0.57
C CYS A 54 -31.52 -16.59 -1.61
N PRO A 55 -31.96 -16.01 -2.74
CA PRO A 55 -31.07 -15.32 -3.66
C PRO A 55 -30.44 -14.08 -3.00
N LEU A 56 -29.22 -13.71 -3.44
CA LEU A 56 -28.46 -12.57 -2.89
C LEU A 56 -29.26 -11.26 -2.91
N GLN A 57 -29.95 -10.97 -4.00
CA GLN A 57 -30.75 -9.74 -4.14
C GLN A 57 -31.93 -9.71 -3.16
N THR A 58 -32.50 -10.88 -2.84
CA THR A 58 -33.58 -10.99 -1.84
C THR A 58 -33.04 -10.66 -0.44
N ALA A 59 -31.89 -11.20 -0.07
CA ALA A 59 -31.27 -10.89 1.22
C ALA A 59 -30.92 -9.39 1.34
N LEU A 60 -30.30 -8.81 0.31
CA LEU A 60 -29.96 -7.39 0.28
C LEU A 60 -31.19 -6.46 0.41
N ALA A 61 -32.31 -6.85 -0.19
CA ALA A 61 -33.56 -6.09 -0.11
C ALA A 61 -34.20 -6.14 1.29
N GLN A 62 -34.08 -7.28 1.99
CA GLN A 62 -34.65 -7.50 3.32
C GLN A 62 -33.77 -6.98 4.46
N ALA A 63 -32.45 -6.99 4.28
CA ALA A 63 -31.51 -6.64 5.32
C ALA A 63 -31.75 -5.22 5.87
N THR A 64 -31.56 -5.07 7.17
CA THR A 64 -31.61 -3.81 7.92
C THR A 64 -30.23 -3.51 8.53
N ASP A 65 -30.03 -2.30 9.02
CA ASP A 65 -28.76 -1.94 9.66
C ASP A 65 -28.45 -2.89 10.84
N GLY A 66 -27.23 -3.39 10.86
CA GLY A 66 -26.74 -4.35 11.85
C GLY A 66 -26.89 -5.83 11.44
N ASP A 67 -27.63 -6.14 10.38
CA ASP A 67 -27.79 -7.51 9.93
C ASP A 67 -26.50 -8.08 9.30
N THR A 68 -26.35 -9.41 9.39
CA THR A 68 -25.29 -10.16 8.74
C THR A 68 -25.86 -11.02 7.61
N ILE A 69 -25.24 -10.95 6.43
CA ILE A 69 -25.56 -11.81 5.29
C ILE A 69 -24.42 -12.79 5.07
N TYR A 70 -24.68 -14.08 5.30
CA TYR A 70 -23.76 -15.16 4.98
C TYR A 70 -24.00 -15.66 3.56
N VAL A 71 -22.98 -15.54 2.72
CA VAL A 71 -23.07 -15.89 1.30
C VAL A 71 -22.24 -17.15 1.06
N ALA A 72 -22.90 -18.21 0.61
CA ALA A 72 -22.26 -19.49 0.34
C ALA A 72 -21.30 -19.42 -0.86
N GLY A 73 -20.37 -20.37 -0.92
CA GLY A 73 -19.50 -20.55 -2.06
C GLY A 73 -20.29 -20.69 -3.37
N GLY A 74 -19.78 -20.07 -4.42
CA GLY A 74 -20.39 -20.06 -5.76
C GLY A 74 -20.27 -18.70 -6.45
N THR A 75 -20.85 -18.59 -7.65
CA THR A 75 -20.78 -17.36 -8.45
C THR A 75 -22.11 -16.63 -8.45
N TYR A 76 -22.06 -15.34 -8.17
CA TYR A 76 -23.20 -14.45 -8.11
C TYR A 76 -23.03 -13.34 -9.15
N THR A 77 -24.00 -13.18 -10.02
CA THR A 77 -24.07 -12.15 -11.05
C THR A 77 -25.21 -11.17 -10.77
N GLY A 78 -25.32 -10.12 -11.55
CA GLY A 78 -26.37 -9.12 -11.43
C GLY A 78 -26.99 -8.74 -12.76
N SER A 79 -28.10 -8.02 -12.73
CA SER A 79 -28.77 -7.52 -13.94
C SER A 79 -28.76 -6.00 -14.07
N GLY A 80 -28.34 -5.27 -13.01
CA GLY A 80 -28.27 -3.80 -13.00
C GLY A 80 -26.90 -3.24 -13.35
N SER A 81 -26.65 -2.01 -12.94
CA SER A 81 -25.35 -1.33 -13.06
C SER A 81 -24.27 -1.87 -12.13
N ALA A 82 -24.66 -2.64 -11.10
CA ALA A 82 -23.76 -3.34 -10.20
C ALA A 82 -24.28 -4.75 -9.90
N VAL A 83 -23.37 -5.67 -9.53
CA VAL A 83 -23.78 -7.00 -9.04
C VAL A 83 -24.50 -6.84 -7.70
N ILE A 84 -23.93 -6.04 -6.79
CA ILE A 84 -24.57 -5.67 -5.53
C ILE A 84 -24.51 -4.16 -5.30
N THR A 85 -25.57 -3.63 -4.68
CA THR A 85 -25.62 -2.25 -4.17
C THR A 85 -25.89 -2.31 -2.67
N VAL A 86 -25.01 -1.67 -1.89
CA VAL A 86 -25.09 -1.64 -0.43
C VAL A 86 -25.41 -0.19 0.01
N THR A 87 -26.56 -0.01 0.63
CA THR A 87 -27.04 1.29 1.13
C THR A 87 -27.41 1.25 2.62
N ARG A 88 -26.94 0.23 3.32
CA ARG A 88 -27.18 0.01 4.76
C ARG A 88 -25.90 -0.45 5.44
N SER A 89 -25.82 -0.23 6.74
CA SER A 89 -24.71 -0.68 7.59
C SER A 89 -24.84 -2.17 7.92
N ILE A 90 -24.63 -3.02 6.94
CA ILE A 90 -24.72 -4.48 7.05
C ILE A 90 -23.35 -5.13 6.92
N THR A 91 -23.25 -6.36 7.42
CA THR A 91 -22.07 -7.21 7.22
C THR A 91 -22.34 -8.25 6.13
N LEU A 92 -21.52 -8.27 5.10
CA LEU A 92 -21.54 -9.31 4.07
C LEU A 92 -20.32 -10.21 4.26
N TYR A 93 -20.57 -11.50 4.48
CA TYR A 93 -19.54 -12.52 4.62
C TYR A 93 -19.62 -13.54 3.50
N GLY A 94 -18.58 -13.62 2.66
CA GLY A 94 -18.37 -14.71 1.72
C GLY A 94 -17.74 -15.94 2.40
N GLY A 95 -17.72 -17.08 1.73
CA GLY A 95 -17.04 -18.28 2.19
C GLY A 95 -17.86 -19.16 3.12
N TRP A 96 -19.17 -18.98 3.23
CA TRP A 96 -20.03 -19.89 3.96
C TRP A 96 -20.12 -21.24 3.23
N ASP A 97 -20.12 -22.37 3.99
CA ASP A 97 -20.18 -23.73 3.47
C ASP A 97 -21.56 -24.13 2.90
N GLY A 98 -22.59 -23.30 3.10
CA GLY A 98 -23.95 -23.54 2.62
C GLY A 98 -24.72 -24.60 3.43
N ALA A 99 -24.25 -25.00 4.61
CA ALA A 99 -24.90 -25.98 5.46
C ALA A 99 -26.29 -25.50 5.91
N ALA A 100 -27.33 -26.34 5.76
CA ALA A 100 -28.71 -25.99 6.08
C ALA A 100 -29.02 -25.98 7.59
N SER A 101 -28.08 -26.39 8.42
CA SER A 101 -28.23 -26.43 9.88
C SER A 101 -26.90 -26.59 10.56
N GLY A 102 -26.85 -26.34 11.86
CA GLY A 102 -25.62 -26.39 12.65
C GLY A 102 -24.91 -25.03 12.72
N PRO A 103 -23.70 -25.00 13.27
CA PRO A 103 -22.89 -23.79 13.33
C PRO A 103 -22.56 -23.27 11.93
N VAL A 104 -22.52 -21.95 11.77
CA VAL A 104 -22.07 -21.33 10.51
C VAL A 104 -20.56 -21.52 10.36
N VAL A 105 -20.16 -22.26 9.33
CA VAL A 105 -18.75 -22.47 8.98
C VAL A 105 -18.40 -21.59 7.81
N ARG A 106 -17.37 -20.76 7.97
CA ARG A 106 -16.91 -19.82 6.97
C ARG A 106 -15.42 -20.02 6.69
N VAL A 107 -15.09 -20.46 5.48
CA VAL A 107 -13.72 -20.69 5.00
C VAL A 107 -13.64 -20.24 3.54
N PRO A 108 -13.35 -18.96 3.25
CA PRO A 108 -13.35 -18.41 1.88
C PRO A 108 -12.48 -19.19 0.88
N GLU A 109 -11.36 -19.75 1.34
CA GLU A 109 -10.46 -20.53 0.49
C GLU A 109 -11.07 -21.88 0.09
N ALA A 110 -11.90 -22.50 0.94
CA ALA A 110 -12.57 -23.75 0.66
C ALA A 110 -13.93 -23.56 -0.03
N HIS A 111 -14.58 -22.45 0.22
CA HIS A 111 -15.91 -22.10 -0.31
C HIS A 111 -15.87 -20.72 -0.99
N PRO A 112 -15.11 -20.57 -2.10
CA PRO A 112 -14.93 -19.27 -2.75
C PRO A 112 -16.27 -18.71 -3.22
N THR A 113 -16.55 -17.49 -2.79
CA THR A 113 -17.75 -16.73 -3.12
C THR A 113 -17.39 -15.63 -4.10
N THR A 114 -17.78 -15.76 -5.36
CA THR A 114 -17.45 -14.84 -6.43
C THR A 114 -18.61 -13.91 -6.74
N LEU A 115 -18.39 -12.60 -6.60
CA LEU A 115 -19.24 -11.56 -7.18
C LEU A 115 -18.65 -11.22 -8.54
N ASP A 116 -19.38 -11.50 -9.61
CA ASP A 116 -18.88 -11.45 -10.98
C ASP A 116 -19.61 -10.39 -11.80
N GLY A 117 -18.88 -9.38 -12.24
CA GLY A 117 -19.39 -8.30 -13.08
C GLY A 117 -19.63 -8.67 -14.54
N GLU A 118 -19.21 -9.90 -14.97
CA GLU A 118 -19.35 -10.43 -16.33
C GLU A 118 -18.71 -9.54 -17.42
N GLY A 119 -17.84 -8.58 -17.03
CA GLY A 119 -17.31 -7.55 -17.92
C GLY A 119 -18.34 -6.51 -18.38
N ALA A 120 -19.53 -6.51 -17.79
CA ALA A 120 -20.69 -5.73 -18.25
C ALA A 120 -21.17 -4.69 -17.23
N ARG A 121 -20.75 -4.79 -15.98
CA ARG A 121 -21.19 -3.90 -14.89
C ARG A 121 -20.14 -3.81 -13.79
N ARG A 122 -20.22 -2.77 -12.96
CA ARG A 122 -19.47 -2.70 -11.70
C ARG A 122 -19.83 -3.90 -10.82
N VAL A 123 -18.90 -4.36 -9.96
CA VAL A 123 -19.23 -5.48 -9.08
C VAL A 123 -19.94 -4.99 -7.82
N VAL A 124 -19.34 -4.08 -7.08
CA VAL A 124 -19.90 -3.59 -5.80
C VAL A 124 -20.04 -2.07 -5.82
N TYR A 125 -21.23 -1.58 -5.45
CA TYR A 125 -21.48 -0.17 -5.21
C TYR A 125 -21.93 0.03 -3.76
N ILE A 126 -21.20 0.85 -3.00
CA ILE A 126 -21.51 1.19 -1.61
C ILE A 126 -21.75 2.69 -1.53
N SER A 127 -22.90 3.12 -1.02
CA SER A 127 -23.21 4.55 -0.96
C SER A 127 -24.08 4.96 0.24
N GLY A 128 -23.87 6.19 0.71
CA GLY A 128 -24.58 6.77 1.85
C GLY A 128 -23.71 6.82 3.11
N THR A 129 -24.19 7.50 4.15
CA THR A 129 -23.46 7.61 5.43
C THR A 129 -23.63 6.33 6.25
N ILE A 130 -22.99 5.26 5.81
CA ILE A 130 -23.11 3.89 6.34
C ILE A 130 -21.73 3.28 6.63
N THR A 131 -21.70 2.22 7.44
CA THR A 131 -20.49 1.53 7.87
C THR A 131 -20.58 0.01 7.58
N PRO A 132 -20.73 -0.42 6.31
CA PRO A 132 -20.85 -1.83 5.99
C PRO A 132 -19.50 -2.56 6.08
N THR A 133 -19.58 -3.88 6.23
CA THR A 133 -18.42 -4.78 6.09
C THR A 133 -18.60 -5.66 4.85
N LEU A 134 -17.53 -5.78 4.05
CA LEU A 134 -17.42 -6.67 2.90
C LEU A 134 -16.18 -7.54 3.08
N ASP A 135 -16.36 -8.83 3.36
CA ASP A 135 -15.27 -9.69 3.78
C ASP A 135 -15.36 -11.11 3.16
N GLY A 136 -14.22 -11.56 2.59
CA GLY A 136 -14.05 -12.93 2.11
C GLY A 136 -14.65 -13.23 0.74
N PHE A 137 -14.73 -12.25 -0.15
CA PHE A 137 -15.23 -12.42 -1.51
C PHE A 137 -14.11 -12.41 -2.55
N THR A 138 -14.37 -13.08 -3.69
CA THR A 138 -13.71 -12.77 -4.95
C THR A 138 -14.56 -11.76 -5.72
N ILE A 139 -14.03 -10.58 -6.02
CA ILE A 139 -14.70 -9.46 -6.70
C ILE A 139 -14.06 -9.32 -8.07
N ALA A 140 -14.73 -9.82 -9.11
CA ALA A 140 -14.06 -10.04 -10.38
C ALA A 140 -14.86 -9.55 -11.60
N ARG A 141 -14.11 -9.27 -12.68
CA ARG A 141 -14.62 -8.95 -14.01
C ARG A 141 -15.63 -7.80 -14.03
N GLY A 142 -15.38 -6.81 -13.14
CA GLY A 142 -16.13 -5.56 -13.12
C GLY A 142 -15.77 -4.66 -14.29
N ASN A 143 -16.76 -3.93 -14.79
CA ASN A 143 -16.61 -2.88 -15.78
C ASN A 143 -17.51 -1.70 -15.41
N ALA A 144 -16.90 -0.54 -15.18
CA ALA A 144 -17.65 0.66 -14.79
C ALA A 144 -17.77 1.69 -15.92
N THR A 145 -17.42 1.33 -17.15
CA THR A 145 -17.52 2.23 -18.32
C THR A 145 -18.93 2.83 -18.47
N GLY A 146 -19.01 4.14 -18.54
CA GLY A 146 -20.28 4.86 -18.67
C GLY A 146 -21.14 4.91 -17.39
N LEU A 147 -20.65 4.39 -16.26
CA LEU A 147 -21.31 4.49 -14.97
C LEU A 147 -20.83 5.73 -14.21
N THR A 148 -21.30 6.90 -14.61
CA THR A 148 -20.77 8.21 -14.20
C THR A 148 -21.38 8.78 -12.91
N ALA A 149 -22.47 8.21 -12.42
CA ALA A 149 -23.15 8.73 -11.23
C ALA A 149 -22.22 8.78 -10.02
N ASN A 150 -22.02 9.97 -9.46
CA ASN A 150 -21.19 10.26 -8.27
C ASN A 150 -19.67 10.01 -8.45
N CYS A 151 -19.18 9.98 -9.68
CA CYS A 151 -17.75 9.76 -9.96
C CYS A 151 -16.81 10.92 -9.60
N GLY A 152 -17.33 12.04 -9.13
CA GLY A 152 -16.51 13.18 -8.75
C GLY A 152 -16.11 14.12 -9.88
N ASP A 153 -16.45 13.81 -11.12
CA ASP A 153 -16.14 14.67 -12.24
C ASP A 153 -17.07 15.89 -12.33
N SER A 154 -16.47 17.06 -12.38
CA SER A 154 -17.15 18.33 -12.63
C SER A 154 -17.31 18.66 -14.14
N GLY A 155 -16.79 17.82 -15.04
CA GLY A 155 -16.66 18.10 -16.47
C GLY A 155 -17.69 17.45 -17.38
N GLY A 156 -18.56 16.56 -16.87
CA GLY A 156 -19.59 15.89 -17.68
C GLY A 156 -19.04 14.80 -18.62
N ASN A 157 -17.84 14.30 -18.36
CA ASN A 157 -17.22 13.20 -19.09
C ASN A 157 -17.77 11.86 -18.64
N PRO A 158 -17.92 10.86 -19.52
CA PRO A 158 -18.35 9.52 -19.16
C PRO A 158 -17.20 8.72 -18.53
N ASP A 159 -16.76 9.16 -17.34
CA ASP A 159 -15.70 8.49 -16.60
C ASP A 159 -16.18 7.14 -16.05
N GLY A 160 -15.23 6.25 -15.80
CA GLY A 160 -15.48 4.98 -15.15
C GLY A 160 -14.92 4.99 -13.73
N CYS A 161 -15.71 4.56 -12.75
CA CYS A 161 -15.34 4.64 -11.34
C CYS A 161 -15.53 3.31 -10.64
N GLY A 162 -14.43 2.76 -10.09
CA GLY A 162 -14.46 1.54 -9.29
C GLY A 162 -15.03 0.36 -10.08
N GLY A 163 -14.22 -0.23 -10.94
CA GLY A 163 -14.66 -1.41 -11.71
C GLY A 163 -15.06 -2.55 -10.79
N GLY A 164 -14.23 -2.84 -9.79
CA GLY A 164 -14.53 -3.82 -8.74
C GLY A 164 -15.44 -3.24 -7.68
N VAL A 165 -14.96 -2.26 -6.92
CA VAL A 165 -15.69 -1.64 -5.80
C VAL A 165 -15.68 -0.13 -5.95
N PHE A 166 -16.84 0.47 -5.89
CA PHE A 166 -16.98 1.92 -5.75
C PHE A 166 -17.65 2.28 -4.43
N VAL A 167 -17.02 3.14 -3.65
CA VAL A 167 -17.51 3.66 -2.38
C VAL A 167 -17.74 5.15 -2.49
N TYR A 168 -18.98 5.58 -2.25
CA TYR A 168 -19.38 6.98 -2.24
C TYR A 168 -19.97 7.38 -0.91
N GLN A 169 -19.31 8.31 -0.20
CA GLN A 169 -19.76 8.87 1.09
C GLN A 169 -19.94 7.85 2.22
N ALA A 170 -19.47 6.61 2.07
CA ALA A 170 -19.59 5.56 3.07
C ALA A 170 -18.25 5.30 3.78
N HIS A 171 -18.31 4.60 4.91
CA HIS A 171 -17.18 4.28 5.78
C HIS A 171 -17.03 2.74 5.93
N PRO A 172 -16.79 1.99 4.84
CA PRO A 172 -16.78 0.53 4.88
C PRO A 172 -15.52 -0.05 5.51
N LEU A 173 -15.65 -1.28 6.00
CA LEU A 173 -14.56 -2.23 6.11
C LEU A 173 -14.58 -3.15 4.89
N ILE A 174 -13.53 -3.07 4.05
CA ILE A 174 -13.30 -3.98 2.92
C ILE A 174 -12.12 -4.86 3.30
N ALA A 175 -12.38 -6.12 3.65
CA ALA A 175 -11.35 -6.97 4.24
C ALA A 175 -11.30 -8.38 3.63
N ASN A 176 -10.09 -8.95 3.55
CA ASN A 176 -9.87 -10.34 3.17
C ASN A 176 -10.51 -10.74 1.83
N ASN A 177 -10.60 -9.82 0.88
CA ASN A 177 -11.16 -10.08 -0.45
C ASN A 177 -10.04 -10.28 -1.48
N VAL A 178 -10.35 -11.02 -2.54
CA VAL A 178 -9.57 -11.04 -3.78
C VAL A 178 -10.28 -10.15 -4.80
N ILE A 179 -9.67 -9.02 -5.18
CA ILE A 179 -10.26 -8.03 -6.10
C ILE A 179 -9.45 -8.08 -7.39
N THR A 180 -10.01 -8.66 -8.45
CA THR A 180 -9.22 -9.04 -9.62
C THR A 180 -9.91 -8.84 -10.96
N ASN A 181 -9.11 -8.51 -11.99
CA ASN A 181 -9.58 -8.38 -13.37
C ASN A 181 -10.74 -7.39 -13.52
N ASN A 182 -10.73 -6.30 -12.77
CA ASN A 182 -11.74 -5.26 -12.85
C ASN A 182 -11.17 -4.07 -13.65
N VAL A 183 -12.04 -3.39 -14.41
CA VAL A 183 -11.69 -2.24 -15.23
C VAL A 183 -12.64 -1.08 -14.92
N ALA A 184 -12.10 0.11 -14.69
CA ALA A 184 -12.96 1.27 -14.49
C ALA A 184 -13.46 1.83 -15.83
N ALA A 185 -12.59 1.99 -16.84
CA ALA A 185 -12.98 2.51 -18.15
C ALA A 185 -12.37 1.71 -19.30
N ILE A 186 -13.21 1.30 -20.30
CA ILE A 186 -12.77 0.52 -21.47
C ILE A 186 -12.68 1.37 -22.73
N THR A 187 -13.58 2.32 -22.94
CA THR A 187 -13.70 3.06 -24.19
C THR A 187 -13.55 4.56 -24.00
N THR A 188 -13.25 5.25 -25.09
CA THR A 188 -13.18 6.71 -25.13
C THR A 188 -14.55 7.36 -25.39
N ASP A 189 -15.59 6.61 -25.60
CA ASP A 189 -16.99 7.02 -25.89
C ASP A 189 -17.14 8.23 -26.84
N GLY A 190 -16.12 8.46 -27.68
CA GLY A 190 -16.10 9.56 -28.65
C GLY A 190 -15.89 10.95 -28.04
N HIS A 191 -15.56 11.04 -26.73
CA HIS A 191 -15.32 12.34 -26.08
C HIS A 191 -13.96 12.91 -26.50
N PRO A 192 -13.85 14.17 -26.90
CA PRO A 192 -12.60 14.76 -27.41
C PRO A 192 -11.50 14.90 -26.37
N THR A 193 -11.82 14.86 -25.08
CA THR A 193 -10.85 14.91 -23.96
C THR A 193 -10.55 13.53 -23.37
N GLY A 194 -11.23 12.47 -23.85
CA GLY A 194 -11.04 11.08 -23.40
C GLY A 194 -11.71 10.77 -22.06
N THR A 195 -11.84 9.49 -21.78
CA THR A 195 -12.44 8.94 -20.56
C THR A 195 -11.35 8.71 -19.53
N THR A 196 -11.55 9.16 -18.29
CA THR A 196 -10.68 8.82 -17.17
C THR A 196 -11.24 7.61 -16.43
N GLY A 197 -10.39 6.67 -16.07
CA GLY A 197 -10.75 5.51 -15.25
C GLY A 197 -10.19 5.65 -13.83
N TYR A 198 -11.08 5.70 -12.84
CA TYR A 198 -10.73 5.85 -11.42
C TYR A 198 -10.88 4.53 -10.68
N GLY A 199 -9.79 3.98 -10.13
CA GLY A 199 -9.80 2.78 -9.32
C GLY A 199 -10.32 1.54 -10.07
N GLY A 200 -9.45 0.89 -10.83
CA GLY A 200 -9.85 -0.36 -11.50
C GLY A 200 -10.36 -1.39 -10.51
N GLY A 201 -9.62 -1.62 -9.41
CA GLY A 201 -10.03 -2.47 -8.31
C GLY A 201 -11.00 -1.79 -7.36
N ILE A 202 -10.55 -0.72 -6.69
CA ILE A 202 -11.34 0.03 -5.68
C ILE A 202 -11.25 1.52 -5.96
N TYR A 203 -12.38 2.21 -5.91
CA TYR A 203 -12.44 3.66 -5.84
C TYR A 203 -13.16 4.14 -4.59
N LEU A 204 -12.49 4.98 -3.80
CA LEU A 204 -13.07 5.68 -2.65
C LEU A 204 -13.25 7.15 -3.01
N TYR A 205 -14.48 7.61 -3.06
CA TYR A 205 -14.80 9.02 -3.27
C TYR A 205 -15.59 9.60 -2.09
N VAL A 206 -14.99 10.59 -1.42
CA VAL A 206 -15.53 11.20 -0.20
C VAL A 206 -15.87 10.14 0.89
N ALA A 207 -15.10 9.07 0.95
CA ALA A 207 -15.33 7.88 1.78
C ALA A 207 -14.45 7.92 3.04
N SER A 208 -14.68 8.89 3.91
CA SER A 208 -13.86 9.07 5.12
C SER A 208 -13.96 7.88 6.07
N LYS A 209 -12.85 7.59 6.80
CA LYS A 209 -12.74 6.46 7.76
C LYS A 209 -12.94 5.06 7.13
N ALA A 210 -12.85 4.94 5.81
CA ALA A 210 -12.85 3.64 5.18
C ALA A 210 -11.59 2.84 5.58
N VAL A 211 -11.75 1.53 5.74
CA VAL A 211 -10.66 0.59 6.03
C VAL A 211 -10.58 -0.44 4.91
N ILE A 212 -9.42 -0.51 4.26
CA ILE A 212 -9.08 -1.53 3.26
C ILE A 212 -7.97 -2.39 3.85
N SER A 213 -8.24 -3.65 4.20
CA SER A 213 -7.30 -4.45 5.00
C SER A 213 -7.26 -5.92 4.59
N GLY A 214 -6.05 -6.47 4.46
CA GLY A 214 -5.86 -7.90 4.19
C GLY A 214 -6.39 -8.38 2.83
N ASN A 215 -6.57 -7.48 1.86
CA ASN A 215 -7.06 -7.85 0.54
C ASN A 215 -5.90 -8.19 -0.41
N THR A 216 -6.17 -9.06 -1.39
CA THR A 216 -5.35 -9.23 -2.59
C THR A 216 -6.01 -8.48 -3.75
N ILE A 217 -5.39 -7.36 -4.17
CA ILE A 217 -5.88 -6.47 -5.22
C ILE A 217 -4.97 -6.65 -6.42
N VAL A 218 -5.39 -7.45 -7.40
CA VAL A 218 -4.48 -7.94 -8.44
C VAL A 218 -5.08 -7.84 -9.85
N SER A 219 -4.24 -7.44 -10.81
CA SER A 219 -4.61 -7.40 -12.24
C SER A 219 -5.84 -6.53 -12.52
N ASN A 220 -6.01 -5.41 -11.81
CA ASN A 220 -7.04 -4.44 -12.10
C ASN A 220 -6.50 -3.31 -12.96
N THR A 221 -7.36 -2.68 -13.75
CA THR A 221 -6.98 -1.61 -14.67
C THR A 221 -7.89 -0.38 -14.49
N GLY A 222 -7.29 0.79 -14.30
CA GLY A 222 -8.02 2.05 -14.28
C GLY A 222 -8.65 2.33 -15.64
N SER A 223 -7.83 2.47 -16.68
CA SER A 223 -8.33 2.72 -18.04
C SER A 223 -7.64 1.85 -19.09
N LEU A 224 -8.41 1.35 -20.05
CA LEU A 224 -7.86 0.72 -21.26
C LEU A 224 -7.70 1.72 -22.42
N ALA A 225 -8.30 2.91 -22.32
CA ALA A 225 -8.44 3.81 -23.46
C ALA A 225 -7.62 5.09 -23.35
N ASN A 226 -7.61 5.77 -22.21
CA ASN A 226 -7.01 7.07 -22.07
C ASN A 226 -6.36 7.26 -20.69
N TYR A 227 -6.80 8.27 -19.90
CA TYR A 227 -6.23 8.54 -18.57
C TYR A 227 -6.66 7.48 -17.53
N GLY A 228 -5.77 7.14 -16.62
CA GLY A 228 -6.06 6.19 -15.55
C GLY A 228 -5.47 6.62 -14.22
N GLU A 229 -6.26 6.48 -13.17
CA GLU A 229 -5.93 6.86 -11.80
C GLU A 229 -6.20 5.69 -10.84
N GLY A 230 -5.13 5.15 -10.23
CA GLY A 230 -5.24 4.01 -9.34
C GLY A 230 -5.68 2.73 -10.05
N GLY A 231 -4.76 2.02 -10.67
CA GLY A 231 -5.10 0.72 -11.27
C GLY A 231 -5.68 -0.24 -10.23
N GLY A 232 -5.01 -0.36 -9.06
CA GLY A 232 -5.51 -1.11 -7.91
C GLY A 232 -6.51 -0.32 -7.08
N ILE A 233 -6.07 0.78 -6.48
CA ILE A 233 -6.85 1.62 -5.56
C ILE A 233 -6.74 3.09 -5.98
N CYS A 234 -7.86 3.79 -6.06
CA CYS A 234 -7.92 5.24 -6.15
C CYS A 234 -8.67 5.81 -4.94
N ILE A 235 -8.13 6.86 -4.32
CA ILE A 235 -8.71 7.55 -3.17
C ILE A 235 -8.80 9.03 -3.51
N ASP A 236 -10.00 9.60 -3.46
CA ASP A 236 -10.20 11.02 -3.70
C ASP A 236 -11.15 11.66 -2.68
N GLY A 237 -10.78 12.84 -2.17
CA GLY A 237 -11.56 13.60 -1.21
C GLY A 237 -11.88 12.88 0.10
N SER A 238 -11.11 11.83 0.46
CA SER A 238 -11.42 10.93 1.57
C SER A 238 -10.44 11.13 2.73
N ASN A 239 -10.95 11.25 3.96
CA ASN A 239 -10.15 11.54 5.13
C ASN A 239 -10.12 10.38 6.13
N SER A 240 -9.01 10.24 6.86
CA SER A 240 -8.81 9.19 7.86
C SER A 240 -8.98 7.77 7.28
N VAL A 241 -8.59 7.57 6.02
CA VAL A 241 -8.62 6.26 5.36
C VAL A 241 -7.44 5.43 5.85
N LEU A 242 -7.68 4.14 6.11
CA LEU A 242 -6.65 3.19 6.47
C LEU A 242 -6.54 2.10 5.38
N VAL A 243 -5.39 2.02 4.72
CA VAL A 243 -5.04 0.96 3.76
C VAL A 243 -3.90 0.16 4.34
N ARG A 244 -4.16 -1.07 4.83
CA ARG A 244 -3.13 -1.83 5.52
C ARG A 244 -3.11 -3.33 5.18
N ALA A 245 -1.92 -3.90 5.24
CA ALA A 245 -1.73 -5.35 5.09
C ALA A 245 -2.37 -5.92 3.82
N ASN A 246 -2.38 -5.15 2.71
CA ASN A 246 -2.89 -5.61 1.42
C ASN A 246 -1.73 -6.00 0.49
N GLY A 247 -1.99 -6.99 -0.39
CA GLY A 247 -1.20 -7.19 -1.59
C GLY A 247 -1.82 -6.39 -2.75
N VAL A 248 -1.13 -5.36 -3.24
CA VAL A 248 -1.54 -4.54 -4.40
C VAL A 248 -0.60 -4.88 -5.55
N LEU A 249 -1.02 -5.82 -6.41
CA LEU A 249 -0.12 -6.55 -7.29
C LEU A 249 -0.53 -6.45 -8.76
N SER A 250 0.41 -6.19 -9.65
CA SER A 250 0.18 -6.25 -11.12
C SER A 250 -1.03 -5.44 -11.59
N ASN A 251 -1.31 -4.30 -10.96
CA ASN A 251 -2.38 -3.41 -11.39
C ASN A 251 -1.83 -2.35 -12.36
N THR A 252 -2.67 -1.82 -13.23
CA THR A 252 -2.29 -0.85 -14.25
C THR A 252 -3.20 0.37 -14.18
N ALA A 253 -2.64 1.58 -14.02
CA ALA A 253 -3.47 2.79 -14.05
C ALA A 253 -4.03 3.00 -15.45
N THR A 254 -3.19 2.97 -16.50
CA THR A 254 -3.69 2.98 -17.88
C THR A 254 -2.87 2.11 -18.83
N SER A 255 -3.55 1.43 -19.74
CA SER A 255 -2.94 0.82 -20.93
C SER A 255 -3.27 1.61 -22.21
N GLY A 256 -3.99 2.73 -22.08
CA GLY A 256 -4.37 3.61 -23.18
C GLY A 256 -3.28 4.61 -23.57
N THR A 257 -3.69 5.66 -24.27
CA THR A 257 -2.78 6.69 -24.82
C THR A 257 -2.63 7.91 -23.92
N GLY A 258 -3.46 8.05 -22.88
CA GLY A 258 -3.38 9.11 -21.88
C GLY A 258 -2.36 8.82 -20.81
N TRP A 259 -2.22 9.73 -19.85
CA TRP A 259 -1.28 9.59 -18.74
C TRP A 259 -1.86 8.72 -17.62
N GLY A 260 -1.01 7.98 -16.94
CA GLY A 260 -1.37 7.14 -15.80
C GLY A 260 -0.75 7.61 -14.50
N TRP A 261 -1.54 7.57 -13.42
CA TRP A 261 -1.13 7.93 -12.08
C TRP A 261 -1.48 6.82 -11.08
N GLY A 262 -0.48 6.34 -10.35
CA GLY A 262 -0.66 5.32 -9.33
C GLY A 262 -1.08 3.97 -9.92
N GLY A 263 -0.15 3.23 -10.51
CA GLY A 263 -0.46 1.88 -11.02
C GLY A 263 -1.04 1.00 -9.92
N GLY A 264 -0.41 0.99 -8.74
CA GLY A 264 -0.93 0.34 -7.54
C GLY A 264 -1.98 1.19 -6.84
N ILE A 265 -1.55 2.32 -6.28
CA ILE A 265 -2.38 3.21 -5.44
C ILE A 265 -2.23 4.66 -5.93
N ALA A 266 -3.34 5.35 -6.15
CA ALA A 266 -3.41 6.79 -6.36
C ALA A 266 -4.23 7.48 -5.28
N ILE A 267 -3.76 8.64 -4.79
CA ILE A 267 -4.44 9.47 -3.78
C ILE A 267 -4.46 10.90 -4.28
N PHE A 268 -5.65 11.47 -4.54
CA PHE A 268 -5.84 12.83 -5.07
C PHE A 268 -6.39 13.77 -4.01
N SER A 269 -6.33 13.79 -2.96
CA SER A 269 -6.67 14.56 -1.78
C SER A 269 -7.22 13.67 -0.68
N GLY A 270 -6.70 13.86 0.50
CA GLY A 270 -7.15 13.06 1.61
C GLY A 270 -6.14 13.01 2.75
N SER A 271 -6.51 12.28 3.78
CA SER A 271 -5.65 12.00 4.91
C SER A 271 -5.86 10.58 5.39
N GLY A 272 -4.90 10.05 6.13
CA GLY A 272 -4.98 8.71 6.67
C GLY A 272 -3.61 8.02 6.72
N SER A 273 -3.61 6.71 6.55
CA SER A 273 -2.40 5.90 6.57
C SER A 273 -2.46 4.79 5.51
N VAL A 274 -1.34 4.59 4.82
CA VAL A 274 -1.07 3.44 3.96
C VAL A 274 0.10 2.71 4.59
N GLU A 275 -0.15 1.52 5.16
CA GLU A 275 0.85 0.86 6.00
C GLU A 275 0.87 -0.66 5.82
N ASP A 276 2.06 -1.24 5.97
CA ASP A 276 2.26 -2.69 5.95
C ASP A 276 1.77 -3.37 4.66
N ASN A 277 1.75 -2.65 3.50
CA ASN A 277 1.29 -3.21 2.25
C ASN A 277 2.46 -3.73 1.41
N GLU A 278 2.21 -4.79 0.63
CA GLU A 278 3.04 -5.19 -0.49
C GLU A 278 2.48 -4.56 -1.77
N ILE A 279 3.25 -3.66 -2.41
CA ILE A 279 2.87 -2.93 -3.63
C ILE A 279 3.86 -3.32 -4.71
N ALA A 280 3.51 -4.29 -5.56
CA ALA A 280 4.48 -4.86 -6.47
C ALA A 280 3.95 -5.05 -7.90
N ASP A 281 4.88 -4.92 -8.86
CA ASP A 281 4.62 -5.16 -10.29
C ASP A 281 3.46 -4.32 -10.87
N ASN A 282 3.22 -3.12 -10.29
CA ASN A 282 2.17 -2.23 -10.77
C ASN A 282 2.70 -1.27 -11.84
N TRP A 283 1.85 -0.85 -12.77
CA TRP A 283 2.18 -0.02 -13.93
C TRP A 283 1.40 1.29 -13.91
N ALA A 284 2.09 2.42 -13.87
CA ALA A 284 1.43 3.71 -14.12
C ALA A 284 0.88 3.75 -15.57
N MET A 285 1.70 3.36 -16.53
CA MET A 285 1.29 3.13 -17.92
C MET A 285 1.90 1.83 -18.43
N SER A 286 1.16 1.09 -19.27
CA SER A 286 1.68 -0.14 -19.90
C SER A 286 2.92 0.09 -20.78
N THR A 287 3.22 1.33 -21.17
CA THR A 287 4.43 1.74 -21.90
C THR A 287 5.63 1.99 -21.00
N GLY A 288 5.49 1.92 -19.66
CA GLY A 288 6.53 2.23 -18.69
C GLY A 288 6.72 3.72 -18.41
N ALA A 289 5.83 4.59 -18.92
CA ALA A 289 5.76 6.01 -18.55
C ALA A 289 4.73 6.24 -17.43
N GLY A 290 4.32 7.49 -17.17
CA GLY A 290 3.39 7.84 -16.09
C GLY A 290 4.08 7.98 -14.74
N ASP A 291 3.34 8.41 -13.73
CA ASP A 291 3.87 8.71 -12.41
C ASP A 291 3.32 7.79 -11.33
N GLY A 292 4.19 7.40 -10.38
CA GLY A 292 3.82 6.53 -9.28
C GLY A 292 3.42 5.14 -9.74
N GLY A 293 4.33 4.39 -10.34
CA GLY A 293 4.02 3.01 -10.73
C GLY A 293 3.48 2.20 -9.56
N GLY A 294 4.08 2.34 -8.37
CA GLY A 294 3.57 1.79 -7.13
C GLY A 294 2.56 2.72 -6.45
N LEU A 295 2.99 3.96 -6.19
CA LEU A 295 2.25 4.93 -5.38
C LEU A 295 2.31 6.33 -5.98
N TYR A 296 1.17 6.96 -6.13
CA TYR A 296 1.03 8.36 -6.50
C TYR A 296 0.19 9.10 -5.47
N GLN A 297 0.67 10.22 -4.95
CA GLN A 297 -0.11 11.15 -4.15
C GLN A 297 -0.02 12.56 -4.69
N TRP A 298 -1.19 13.20 -4.79
CA TRP A 298 -1.33 14.60 -5.15
C TRP A 298 -2.29 15.29 -4.18
N TYR A 299 -1.79 16.21 -3.39
CA TYR A 299 -2.42 16.84 -2.24
C TYR A 299 -2.75 15.90 -1.07
N GLY A 300 -2.71 16.43 0.16
CA GLY A 300 -3.17 15.74 1.35
C GLY A 300 -2.09 15.52 2.41
N SER A 301 -2.43 14.69 3.38
CA SER A 301 -1.57 14.38 4.53
C SER A 301 -1.66 12.89 4.90
N THR A 302 -1.56 12.02 3.89
CA THR A 302 -1.55 10.57 4.12
C THR A 302 -0.14 10.11 4.48
N ASP A 303 0.00 9.45 5.61
CA ASP A 303 1.25 8.83 6.03
C ASP A 303 1.47 7.49 5.33
N PHE A 304 2.73 7.20 5.02
CA PHE A 304 3.14 5.94 4.37
C PHE A 304 4.18 5.25 5.25
N ARG A 305 3.83 4.09 5.82
CA ARG A 305 4.67 3.39 6.78
C ARG A 305 4.83 1.91 6.45
N ARG A 306 6.05 1.41 6.52
CA ARG A 306 6.37 -0.03 6.41
C ARG A 306 5.81 -0.72 5.16
N ASN A 307 5.68 0.04 4.05
CA ASN A 307 5.27 -0.56 2.79
C ASN A 307 6.49 -1.10 2.05
N ARG A 308 6.29 -2.23 1.39
CA ARG A 308 7.28 -2.80 0.48
C ARG A 308 6.85 -2.57 -0.96
N MET A 309 7.61 -1.74 -1.69
CA MET A 309 7.31 -1.34 -3.07
C MET A 309 8.39 -1.88 -4.01
N THR A 310 8.04 -2.88 -4.82
CA THR A 310 9.03 -3.59 -5.64
C THR A 310 8.53 -3.81 -7.06
N SER A 311 9.45 -3.81 -8.03
CA SER A 311 9.12 -4.11 -9.43
C SER A 311 8.00 -3.26 -10.03
N ASN A 312 7.73 -2.06 -9.48
CA ASN A 312 6.73 -1.17 -10.05
C ASN A 312 7.30 -0.41 -11.25
N HIS A 313 6.46 -0.11 -12.23
CA HIS A 313 6.81 0.42 -13.54
C HIS A 313 6.18 1.80 -13.79
N GLY A 314 7.02 2.77 -14.15
CA GLY A 314 6.61 4.14 -14.43
C GLY A 314 7.83 5.03 -14.54
N GLY A 315 7.65 6.32 -14.82
CA GLY A 315 8.71 7.32 -14.69
C GLY A 315 9.20 7.40 -13.24
N THR A 316 8.26 7.29 -12.29
CA THR A 316 8.53 7.27 -10.84
C THR A 316 7.96 6.00 -10.21
N ALA A 317 8.66 5.41 -9.23
CA ALA A 317 8.09 4.32 -8.42
C ALA A 317 7.11 4.89 -7.39
N VAL A 318 7.51 5.98 -6.73
CA VAL A 318 6.71 6.75 -5.76
C VAL A 318 6.71 8.22 -6.15
N TYR A 319 5.53 8.83 -6.22
CA TYR A 319 5.35 10.26 -6.45
C TYR A 319 4.61 10.91 -5.28
N LEU A 320 5.21 11.92 -4.66
CA LEU A 320 4.66 12.65 -3.51
C LEU A 320 4.57 14.16 -3.85
N GLY A 321 3.39 14.62 -4.20
CA GLY A 321 3.12 16.02 -4.53
C GLY A 321 2.24 16.70 -3.48
N HIS A 322 2.62 17.92 -3.02
CA HIS A 322 1.89 18.69 -2.02
C HIS A 322 1.54 17.91 -0.76
N ASN A 323 2.49 17.12 -0.24
CA ASN A 323 2.26 16.20 0.87
C ASN A 323 3.05 16.62 2.11
N GLN A 324 2.36 16.80 3.25
CA GLN A 324 2.98 17.06 4.58
C GLN A 324 3.29 15.79 5.36
N ALA A 325 2.99 14.63 4.81
CA ALA A 325 2.98 13.38 5.54
C ALA A 325 4.37 12.83 5.88
N ILE A 326 4.38 11.80 6.69
CA ILE A 326 5.56 11.00 7.01
C ILE A 326 5.64 9.85 6.01
N PHE A 327 6.80 9.70 5.39
CA PHE A 327 7.18 8.54 4.59
C PHE A 327 8.27 7.78 5.36
N GLU A 328 7.87 6.71 6.08
CA GLU A 328 8.68 6.10 7.14
C GLU A 328 8.77 4.59 7.01
N GLU A 329 9.98 4.05 7.20
CA GLU A 329 10.24 2.60 7.23
C GLU A 329 9.79 1.88 5.94
N ASN A 330 9.72 2.58 4.80
CA ASN A 330 9.34 1.95 3.55
C ASN A 330 10.56 1.39 2.81
N GLN A 331 10.33 0.31 2.07
CA GLN A 331 11.29 -0.29 1.16
C GLN A 331 10.86 -0.04 -0.29
N VAL A 332 11.57 0.82 -1.01
CA VAL A 332 11.37 1.13 -2.42
C VAL A 332 12.52 0.52 -3.20
N VAL A 333 12.43 -0.76 -3.55
CA VAL A 333 13.58 -1.55 -3.99
C VAL A 333 13.33 -2.25 -5.32
N GLY A 334 14.29 -2.14 -6.25
CA GLY A 334 14.26 -2.88 -7.51
C GLY A 334 13.07 -2.53 -8.42
N ASN A 335 12.61 -1.27 -8.35
CA ASN A 335 11.54 -0.80 -9.23
C ASN A 335 12.08 -0.48 -10.62
N ALA A 336 11.32 -0.77 -11.65
CA ALA A 336 11.62 -0.44 -13.04
C ALA A 336 11.19 1.01 -13.36
N ALA A 337 11.78 1.95 -12.63
CA ALA A 337 11.50 3.38 -12.72
C ALA A 337 12.82 4.17 -12.65
N ASP A 338 12.88 5.30 -13.36
CA ASP A 338 14.06 6.19 -13.28
C ASP A 338 14.20 6.79 -11.87
N TYR A 339 13.09 7.15 -11.24
CA TYR A 339 13.05 7.77 -9.92
C TYR A 339 12.47 6.82 -8.88
N GLY A 340 13.18 6.61 -7.76
CA GLY A 340 12.69 5.86 -6.60
C GLY A 340 11.57 6.63 -5.91
N VAL A 341 11.90 7.81 -5.36
CA VAL A 341 10.94 8.75 -4.76
C VAL A 341 11.07 10.12 -5.41
N TYR A 342 9.99 10.61 -5.98
CA TYR A 342 9.90 11.95 -6.56
C TYR A 342 9.01 12.83 -5.69
N ILE A 343 9.55 13.96 -5.23
CA ILE A 343 8.88 14.89 -4.30
C ILE A 343 8.66 16.22 -4.98
N THR A 344 7.43 16.74 -4.92
CA THR A 344 7.13 18.03 -5.52
C THR A 344 6.32 18.93 -4.61
N TYR A 345 6.63 20.23 -4.65
CA TYR A 345 5.86 21.32 -4.07
C TYR A 345 5.71 21.29 -2.54
N ASN A 346 5.33 22.44 -1.99
CA ASN A 346 5.10 22.62 -0.56
C ASN A 346 3.63 22.27 -0.18
N PRO A 347 3.41 21.73 1.00
CA PRO A 347 4.39 21.26 1.97
C PRO A 347 5.04 19.94 1.56
N GLY A 348 6.33 19.76 1.88
CA GLY A 348 7.07 18.53 1.56
C GLY A 348 7.03 17.50 2.69
N PRO A 349 7.20 16.22 2.37
CA PRO A 349 7.20 15.14 3.34
C PRO A 349 8.47 15.10 4.21
N VAL A 350 8.39 14.33 5.30
CA VAL A 350 9.55 13.88 6.06
C VAL A 350 9.80 12.40 5.74
N LEU A 351 10.98 12.10 5.20
CA LEU A 351 11.41 10.74 4.88
C LEU A 351 12.28 10.21 6.01
N VAL A 352 11.87 9.11 6.66
CA VAL A 352 12.56 8.55 7.84
C VAL A 352 12.77 7.06 7.67
N ASN A 353 13.98 6.57 7.95
CA ASN A 353 14.30 5.14 7.98
C ASN A 353 13.89 4.37 6.70
N ASN A 354 13.89 5.01 5.53
CA ASN A 354 13.52 4.31 4.30
C ASN A 354 14.76 3.69 3.63
N VAL A 355 14.54 2.58 2.93
CA VAL A 355 15.47 2.03 1.96
C VAL A 355 14.95 2.34 0.55
N VAL A 356 15.74 3.11 -0.23
CA VAL A 356 15.45 3.37 -1.64
C VAL A 356 16.61 2.85 -2.47
N ALA A 357 16.40 1.78 -3.24
CA ALA A 357 17.49 1.10 -3.91
C ALA A 357 17.13 0.62 -5.33
N GLY A 358 18.13 0.65 -6.21
CA GLY A 358 18.01 0.10 -7.56
C GLY A 358 17.40 1.04 -8.59
N SER A 359 17.08 2.28 -8.24
CA SER A 359 16.64 3.34 -9.18
C SER A 359 17.83 4.17 -9.65
N ARG A 360 17.70 4.81 -10.81
CA ARG A 360 18.72 5.74 -11.33
C ARG A 360 18.85 6.99 -10.45
N TYR A 361 17.70 7.51 -9.98
CA TYR A 361 17.61 8.61 -9.02
C TYR A 361 16.90 8.11 -7.76
N SER A 362 17.57 8.12 -6.60
CA SER A 362 16.94 7.62 -5.38
C SER A 362 15.87 8.58 -4.86
N VAL A 363 16.22 9.86 -4.64
CA VAL A 363 15.27 10.90 -4.23
C VAL A 363 15.47 12.15 -5.08
N GLN A 364 14.43 12.56 -5.77
CA GLN A 364 14.42 13.78 -6.56
C GLN A 364 13.39 14.77 -6.06
N ALA A 365 13.77 16.03 -5.92
CA ALA A 365 12.94 17.12 -5.44
C ALA A 365 12.79 18.22 -6.50
N TYR A 366 11.55 18.63 -6.76
CA TYR A 366 11.19 19.67 -7.72
C TYR A 366 10.23 20.69 -7.12
N ALA A 367 10.43 21.96 -7.41
CA ALA A 367 9.56 23.05 -6.97
C ALA A 367 9.56 24.19 -7.99
N THR A 368 8.65 25.15 -7.81
CA THR A 368 8.59 26.39 -8.60
C THR A 368 8.66 27.63 -7.71
N ALA A 369 8.83 28.81 -8.29
CA ALA A 369 8.84 30.05 -7.53
C ALA A 369 7.51 30.34 -6.82
N ALA A 370 6.40 29.87 -7.40
CA ALA A 370 5.07 30.06 -6.83
C ALA A 370 4.77 29.04 -5.72
N ASP A 371 5.49 27.91 -5.71
CA ASP A 371 5.23 26.79 -4.81
C ASP A 371 6.56 26.10 -4.45
N SER A 372 7.24 26.64 -3.45
CA SER A 372 8.53 26.15 -2.97
C SER A 372 8.37 24.81 -2.25
N LEU A 373 9.45 24.04 -2.12
CA LEU A 373 9.48 22.76 -1.43
C LEU A 373 10.45 22.80 -0.26
N THR A 374 10.00 22.31 0.89
CA THR A 374 10.88 22.00 2.03
C THR A 374 10.64 20.57 2.48
N ALA A 375 11.65 19.71 2.40
CA ALA A 375 11.58 18.31 2.83
C ALA A 375 12.78 17.94 3.70
N LYS A 376 12.61 16.87 4.51
CA LYS A 376 13.63 16.36 5.42
C LYS A 376 13.85 14.87 5.17
N LEU A 377 15.11 14.47 5.20
CA LEU A 377 15.55 13.09 5.02
C LEU A 377 16.40 12.69 6.22
N PHE A 378 15.87 11.80 7.06
CA PHE A 378 16.54 11.34 8.26
C PHE A 378 16.75 9.83 8.22
N HIS A 379 17.98 9.37 8.49
CA HIS A 379 18.28 7.95 8.60
C HIS A 379 17.83 7.09 7.39
N ASN A 380 17.88 7.62 6.15
CA ASN A 380 17.53 6.81 4.99
C ASN A 380 18.77 6.13 4.40
N THR A 381 18.58 4.97 3.79
CA THR A 381 19.58 4.24 3.01
C THR A 381 19.25 4.32 1.53
N LEU A 382 20.06 5.09 0.78
CA LEU A 382 19.86 5.40 -0.63
C LEU A 382 20.96 4.74 -1.47
N VAL A 383 20.58 3.74 -2.29
CA VAL A 383 21.52 2.92 -3.04
C VAL A 383 21.26 3.00 -4.55
N GLY A 384 22.20 3.55 -5.27
CA GLY A 384 22.11 3.71 -6.72
C GLY A 384 22.50 2.46 -7.52
N THR A 385 22.47 2.61 -8.84
CA THR A 385 22.87 1.59 -9.82
C THR A 385 24.25 1.85 -10.42
N GLY A 386 25.05 2.75 -9.85
CA GLY A 386 26.29 3.28 -10.44
C GLY A 386 26.04 4.41 -11.44
N ALA A 387 24.80 4.76 -11.70
CA ALA A 387 24.42 5.87 -12.59
C ALA A 387 23.46 6.83 -11.88
N GLY A 388 23.27 8.03 -12.44
CA GLY A 388 22.31 9.00 -11.92
C GLY A 388 22.73 9.63 -10.58
N ARG A 389 21.76 9.97 -9.75
CA ARG A 389 22.00 10.75 -8.53
C ARG A 389 21.27 10.19 -7.32
N GLY A 390 21.88 10.32 -6.14
CA GLY A 390 21.28 9.89 -4.88
C GLY A 390 20.16 10.84 -4.44
N VAL A 391 20.52 12.08 -4.06
CA VAL A 391 19.57 13.14 -3.73
C VAL A 391 19.76 14.34 -4.63
N THR A 392 18.70 14.84 -5.23
CA THR A 392 18.79 15.96 -6.17
C THR A 392 17.73 17.03 -5.89
N ALA A 393 18.18 18.29 -5.79
CA ALA A 393 17.32 19.46 -6.02
C ALA A 393 17.39 19.77 -7.52
N GLU A 394 16.34 19.45 -8.27
CA GLU A 394 16.32 19.56 -9.74
C GLU A 394 15.90 20.95 -10.22
N SER A 395 15.23 21.72 -9.40
CA SER A 395 14.78 23.09 -9.71
C SER A 395 15.15 24.08 -8.63
N GLY A 396 14.95 25.36 -8.88
CA GLY A 396 15.01 26.39 -7.86
C GLY A 396 13.92 26.21 -6.80
N TYR A 397 14.07 26.92 -5.65
CA TYR A 397 13.07 26.96 -4.57
C TYR A 397 12.89 25.63 -3.81
N VAL A 398 13.87 24.75 -3.83
CA VAL A 398 13.93 23.50 -3.06
C VAL A 398 14.84 23.69 -1.84
N THR A 399 14.36 23.31 -0.67
CA THR A 399 15.16 23.23 0.56
C THR A 399 15.12 21.79 1.08
N LEU A 400 16.28 21.12 1.14
CA LEU A 400 16.42 19.78 1.69
C LEU A 400 17.35 19.78 2.90
N ALA A 401 16.94 19.10 3.97
CA ALA A 401 17.77 18.82 5.13
C ALA A 401 17.98 17.30 5.27
N LEU A 402 19.23 16.89 5.23
CA LEU A 402 19.64 15.49 5.31
C LEU A 402 20.43 15.28 6.60
N VAL A 403 20.06 14.29 7.42
CA VAL A 403 20.81 13.91 8.62
C VAL A 403 20.86 12.38 8.72
N ASN A 404 22.05 11.84 9.01
CA ASN A 404 22.27 10.40 9.20
C ASN A 404 21.85 9.53 7.99
N ASN A 405 22.07 9.99 6.75
CA ASN A 405 21.70 9.19 5.58
C ASN A 405 22.90 8.42 5.03
N ILE A 406 22.68 7.20 4.52
CA ILE A 406 23.62 6.48 3.65
C ILE A 406 23.29 6.83 2.20
N VAL A 407 24.30 7.30 1.42
CA VAL A 407 24.14 7.60 -0.02
C VAL A 407 25.29 6.96 -0.78
N VAL A 408 25.01 5.84 -1.46
CA VAL A 408 26.05 5.00 -2.03
C VAL A 408 25.74 4.54 -3.46
N SER A 409 26.80 4.27 -4.24
CA SER A 409 26.71 3.69 -5.59
C SER A 409 25.95 4.57 -6.60
N HIS A 410 26.17 5.89 -6.59
CA HIS A 410 25.63 6.83 -7.57
C HIS A 410 26.76 7.47 -8.39
N ALA A 411 26.46 7.96 -9.58
CA ALA A 411 27.42 8.83 -10.29
C ALA A 411 27.63 10.14 -9.51
N VAL A 412 26.55 10.73 -8.94
CA VAL A 412 26.67 11.87 -8.01
C VAL A 412 25.78 11.58 -6.79
N ALA A 413 26.35 11.58 -5.58
CA ALA A 413 25.58 11.27 -4.39
C ALA A 413 24.55 12.36 -4.05
N ILE A 414 24.97 13.63 -3.88
CA ILE A 414 24.07 14.74 -3.57
C ILE A 414 24.32 15.90 -4.54
N SER A 415 23.28 16.33 -5.24
CA SER A 415 23.37 17.31 -6.32
C SER A 415 22.34 18.44 -6.17
N ASN A 416 22.79 19.67 -6.30
CA ASN A 416 21.94 20.84 -6.41
C ASN A 416 22.15 21.48 -7.78
N THR A 417 21.18 21.37 -8.67
CA THR A 417 21.28 21.90 -10.04
C THR A 417 20.95 23.39 -10.12
N TYR A 418 20.40 23.98 -9.05
CA TYR A 418 20.02 25.40 -8.95
C TYR A 418 20.52 26.03 -7.65
N PRO A 419 21.85 26.09 -7.40
CA PRO A 419 22.41 26.52 -6.12
C PRO A 419 22.15 28.01 -5.77
N ALA A 420 21.72 28.82 -6.74
CA ALA A 420 21.38 30.22 -6.49
C ALA A 420 20.00 30.38 -5.80
N SER A 421 19.12 29.40 -5.88
CA SER A 421 17.74 29.50 -5.38
C SER A 421 17.26 28.23 -4.62
N SER A 422 18.11 27.22 -4.51
CA SER A 422 17.83 26.01 -3.73
C SER A 422 18.96 25.75 -2.74
N THR A 423 18.61 25.08 -1.63
CA THR A 423 19.56 24.76 -0.57
C THR A 423 19.46 23.28 -0.22
N ILE A 424 20.60 22.62 -0.15
CA ILE A 424 20.72 21.28 0.43
C ILE A 424 21.72 21.36 1.58
N SER A 425 21.28 21.00 2.78
CA SER A 425 22.17 20.79 3.94
C SER A 425 22.28 19.30 4.21
N ALA A 426 23.49 18.83 4.47
CA ALA A 426 23.75 17.43 4.84
C ALA A 426 24.61 17.40 6.10
N ASP A 427 24.29 16.51 7.03
CA ASP A 427 25.06 16.27 8.25
C ASP A 427 25.14 14.76 8.53
N HIS A 428 26.29 14.26 8.99
CA HIS A 428 26.54 12.86 9.26
C HIS A 428 26.04 11.94 8.12
N THR A 429 26.36 12.28 6.86
CA THR A 429 26.03 11.46 5.70
C THR A 429 27.17 10.51 5.39
N LEU A 430 26.86 9.21 5.22
CA LEU A 430 27.83 8.22 4.79
C LEU A 430 27.85 8.09 3.27
N PHE A 431 29.04 8.16 2.70
CA PHE A 431 29.31 8.04 1.26
C PHE A 431 30.18 6.83 0.97
N TRP A 432 29.81 6.02 -0.03
CA TRP A 432 30.61 4.88 -0.50
C TRP A 432 30.32 4.52 -1.94
N GLY A 433 31.34 4.26 -2.73
CA GLY A 433 31.20 3.78 -4.10
C GLY A 433 30.49 4.74 -5.06
N ASN A 434 30.42 6.05 -4.74
CA ASN A 434 29.98 7.09 -5.66
C ASN A 434 31.15 7.56 -6.52
N ASP A 435 30.90 7.97 -7.79
CA ASP A 435 31.92 8.58 -8.61
C ASP A 435 32.25 10.01 -8.10
N ASP A 436 31.21 10.73 -7.66
CA ASP A 436 31.30 12.05 -7.02
C ASP A 436 30.31 12.13 -5.84
N ASN A 437 30.79 12.54 -4.68
CA ASN A 437 29.90 12.76 -3.53
C ASN A 437 29.09 14.07 -3.64
N GLY A 438 29.52 15.02 -4.48
CA GLY A 438 28.84 16.31 -4.65
C GLY A 438 28.83 17.14 -3.35
N ILE A 439 27.65 17.42 -2.79
CA ILE A 439 27.52 18.16 -1.53
C ILE A 439 27.74 17.22 -0.35
N VAL A 440 28.90 17.30 0.28
CA VAL A 440 29.25 16.43 1.42
C VAL A 440 28.72 16.93 2.78
N GLY A 441 28.43 18.24 2.88
CA GLY A 441 27.89 18.84 4.12
C GLY A 441 28.88 18.87 5.29
N THR A 442 28.34 18.72 6.51
CA THR A 442 29.11 18.67 7.76
C THR A 442 29.27 17.24 8.25
N ASN A 443 30.38 16.95 8.95
CA ASN A 443 30.67 15.64 9.53
C ASN A 443 30.45 14.43 8.58
N PRO A 444 30.93 14.49 7.31
CA PRO A 444 30.72 13.39 6.38
C PRO A 444 31.50 12.15 6.82
N VAL A 445 30.89 10.98 6.66
CA VAL A 445 31.54 9.67 6.87
C VAL A 445 31.84 9.04 5.51
N VAL A 446 33.04 8.51 5.33
CA VAL A 446 33.42 7.78 4.10
C VAL A 446 33.84 6.36 4.48
N GLY A 447 33.11 5.36 3.98
CA GLY A 447 33.40 3.97 4.29
C GLY A 447 32.31 3.00 3.82
N ASP A 448 32.66 1.73 3.81
CA ASP A 448 31.77 0.66 3.39
C ASP A 448 30.62 0.43 4.40
N PRO A 449 29.34 0.57 4.01
CA PRO A 449 28.23 0.26 4.88
C PRO A 449 28.07 -1.23 5.18
N ARG A 450 28.78 -2.12 4.45
CA ARG A 450 28.78 -3.57 4.62
C ARG A 450 27.36 -4.17 4.67
N PHE A 451 26.55 -3.85 3.70
CA PHE A 451 25.21 -4.43 3.59
C PHE A 451 25.23 -5.96 3.57
N LEU A 452 24.29 -6.59 4.26
CA LEU A 452 24.26 -8.05 4.43
C LEU A 452 24.02 -8.80 3.12
N ASN A 453 23.06 -8.39 2.30
CA ASN A 453 22.78 -9.03 1.01
C ASN A 453 22.11 -8.05 0.03
N PRO A 454 22.82 -7.05 -0.48
CA PRO A 454 22.24 -6.03 -1.36
C PRO A 454 21.72 -6.62 -2.68
N ALA A 455 22.30 -7.71 -3.18
CA ALA A 455 21.79 -8.39 -4.38
C ALA A 455 20.41 -9.05 -4.17
N GLY A 456 20.09 -9.41 -2.93
CA GLY A 456 18.77 -9.91 -2.52
C GLY A 456 17.84 -8.82 -1.98
N GLY A 457 18.25 -7.55 -2.02
CA GLY A 457 17.46 -6.42 -1.49
C GLY A 457 17.56 -6.22 0.02
N ASP A 458 18.52 -6.88 0.69
CA ASP A 458 18.77 -6.74 2.12
C ASP A 458 19.89 -5.71 2.34
N TYR A 459 19.49 -4.52 2.79
CA TYR A 459 20.36 -3.37 3.02
C TYR A 459 20.63 -3.09 4.51
N HIS A 460 20.42 -4.08 5.39
CA HIS A 460 20.87 -4.00 6.78
C HIS A 460 22.38 -3.93 6.84
N ILE A 461 22.91 -3.16 7.78
CA ILE A 461 24.35 -2.99 7.94
C ILE A 461 24.96 -4.16 8.71
N GLY A 462 26.11 -4.62 8.26
CA GLY A 462 26.83 -5.75 8.85
C GLY A 462 27.94 -5.31 9.83
N ALA A 463 28.47 -6.28 10.57
CA ALA A 463 29.56 -6.07 11.53
C ALA A 463 30.76 -5.35 10.91
N GLY A 464 31.20 -4.26 11.52
CA GLY A 464 32.30 -3.41 11.07
C GLY A 464 31.91 -2.46 9.94
N SER A 465 30.61 -2.22 9.73
CA SER A 465 30.11 -1.13 8.89
C SER A 465 30.64 0.22 9.37
N ALA A 466 30.95 1.10 8.43
CA ALA A 466 31.33 2.48 8.74
C ALA A 466 30.16 3.33 9.28
N ALA A 467 28.94 2.81 9.21
CA ALA A 467 27.73 3.48 9.70
C ALA A 467 27.53 3.32 11.21
N ILE A 468 28.11 2.27 11.81
CA ILE A 468 27.89 1.92 13.22
C ILE A 468 28.42 3.01 14.15
N ASP A 469 27.57 3.49 15.08
CA ASP A 469 27.87 4.52 16.08
C ASP A 469 28.39 5.85 15.47
N ALA A 470 28.16 6.09 14.17
CA ALA A 470 28.73 7.22 13.44
C ALA A 470 27.73 8.37 13.20
N GLY A 471 26.49 8.21 13.61
CA GLY A 471 25.44 9.20 13.46
C GLY A 471 25.38 10.22 14.58
N VAL A 472 24.65 11.30 14.35
CA VAL A 472 24.31 12.30 15.36
C VAL A 472 22.97 11.99 16.01
N ALA A 473 22.83 12.35 17.29
CA ALA A 473 21.59 12.15 18.02
C ALA A 473 20.39 12.88 17.37
N GLU A 474 19.35 12.15 17.04
CA GLU A 474 18.05 12.65 16.58
C GLU A 474 16.94 12.09 17.48
N PRO A 475 16.71 12.68 18.67
CA PRO A 475 15.86 12.08 19.73
C PRO A 475 14.40 11.89 19.35
N THR A 476 13.95 12.45 18.23
CA THR A 476 12.58 12.27 17.72
C THR A 476 12.41 10.96 16.96
N ILE A 477 13.52 10.32 16.55
CA ILE A 477 13.53 9.04 15.83
C ILE A 477 14.06 7.99 16.80
N THR A 478 13.16 7.18 17.34
CA THR A 478 13.44 6.24 18.45
C THR A 478 13.55 4.79 18.01
N THR A 479 13.23 4.50 16.76
CA THR A 479 13.31 3.16 16.16
C THR A 479 13.97 3.22 14.80
N ASP A 480 14.42 2.08 14.32
CA ASP A 480 14.94 1.89 12.97
C ASP A 480 13.88 1.26 12.04
N ILE A 481 14.29 0.80 10.84
CA ILE A 481 13.38 0.22 9.84
C ILE A 481 12.71 -1.08 10.29
N ASP A 482 13.30 -1.81 11.23
CA ASP A 482 12.76 -3.05 11.80
C ASP A 482 11.98 -2.82 13.11
N GLY A 483 11.95 -1.59 13.60
CA GLY A 483 11.38 -1.22 14.88
C GLY A 483 12.33 -1.45 16.06
N ASP A 484 13.60 -1.72 15.81
CA ASP A 484 14.63 -1.85 16.84
C ASP A 484 14.96 -0.47 17.45
N PRO A 485 15.24 -0.37 18.78
CA PRO A 485 15.45 0.92 19.42
C PRO A 485 16.69 1.66 18.89
N ARG A 486 16.62 2.99 18.78
CA ARG A 486 17.77 3.88 18.53
C ARG A 486 18.08 4.74 19.75
N PRO A 487 19.35 4.89 20.17
CA PRO A 487 20.52 4.14 19.65
C PRO A 487 20.68 2.75 20.29
N ILE A 488 21.39 1.85 19.59
CA ILE A 488 21.97 0.63 20.17
C ILE A 488 23.48 0.80 20.14
N GLY A 489 24.19 0.55 21.26
CA GLY A 489 25.64 0.73 21.31
C GLY A 489 26.08 2.07 21.89
N ALA A 490 27.09 2.71 21.29
CA ALA A 490 27.67 3.95 21.78
C ALA A 490 27.02 5.20 21.17
N GLY A 491 26.34 5.08 20.04
CA GLY A 491 25.72 6.18 19.30
C GLY A 491 24.63 5.70 18.36
N TYR A 492 24.05 6.64 17.61
CA TYR A 492 23.12 6.35 16.52
C TYR A 492 23.89 5.83 15.30
N ASP A 493 23.33 4.86 14.61
CA ASP A 493 23.86 4.42 13.33
C ASP A 493 23.37 5.31 12.19
N ILE A 494 24.20 5.49 11.17
CA ILE A 494 23.83 6.19 9.94
C ILE A 494 23.04 5.22 9.03
N GLY A 495 21.92 5.68 8.48
CA GLY A 495 21.07 4.88 7.60
C GLY A 495 19.82 4.34 8.26
N ALA A 496 19.06 3.53 7.51
CA ALA A 496 17.75 3.04 7.92
C ALA A 496 17.80 1.98 9.03
N ASP A 497 18.91 1.30 9.20
CA ASP A 497 19.12 0.17 10.12
C ASP A 497 19.99 0.58 11.31
N GLU A 498 19.74 -0.01 12.47
CA GLU A 498 20.55 0.07 13.69
C GLU A 498 21.17 -1.29 13.95
N PHE A 499 22.50 -1.38 13.95
CA PHE A 499 23.22 -2.63 14.03
C PHE A 499 23.07 -3.33 15.38
N ILE A 500 22.55 -4.57 15.36
CA ILE A 500 22.42 -5.39 16.57
C ILE A 500 23.52 -6.44 16.63
N TYR A 501 24.31 -6.42 17.70
CA TYR A 501 25.25 -7.51 17.99
C TYR A 501 24.51 -8.78 18.39
N ARG A 502 24.26 -9.70 17.44
CA ARG A 502 23.67 -11.01 17.73
C ARG A 502 24.76 -11.97 18.21
N VAL A 503 24.77 -12.28 19.50
CA VAL A 503 25.64 -13.32 20.07
C VAL A 503 24.95 -14.67 19.93
N TYR A 504 25.37 -15.49 18.97
CA TYR A 504 24.95 -16.87 18.89
C TYR A 504 25.71 -17.70 19.94
N LEU A 505 25.11 -18.01 21.06
CA LEU A 505 25.64 -18.97 22.00
C LEU A 505 25.40 -20.38 21.46
N PRO A 506 26.43 -21.19 21.18
CA PRO A 506 26.24 -22.57 20.73
C PRO A 506 25.51 -23.35 21.84
N LEU A 507 24.36 -23.91 21.50
CA LEU A 507 23.63 -24.79 22.41
C LEU A 507 24.40 -26.11 22.54
N VAL A 508 25.26 -26.22 23.54
CA VAL A 508 25.94 -27.49 23.86
C VAL A 508 24.94 -28.41 24.56
N MET A 509 24.26 -29.24 23.79
CA MET A 509 23.50 -30.36 24.33
C MET A 509 24.49 -31.41 24.89
N ARG A 510 24.72 -31.42 26.18
CA ARG A 510 25.36 -32.58 26.85
C ARG A 510 24.31 -33.69 26.91
N SER A 511 24.55 -34.74 26.14
CA SER A 511 23.91 -36.03 26.42
C SER A 511 24.37 -36.51 27.79
N PHE A 512 23.48 -36.59 28.75
CA PHE A 512 23.74 -37.33 29.99
C PHE A 512 23.61 -38.83 29.66
N PRO A 513 24.54 -39.64 30.19
CA PRO A 513 24.53 -41.09 30.03
C PRO A 513 23.31 -41.74 30.67
#